data_d3d192527123140837c46691f220bf8f
#
_entry.id   d3d192527123140837c46691f220bf8f
#
_cell.length_a   1.000
_cell.length_b   1.000
_cell.length_c   1.000
_cell.angle_alpha   90.00
_cell.angle_beta   90.00
_cell.angle_gamma   90.00
#
_symmetry.space_group_name_H-M   'P 1'
#
loop_
_entity.id
_entity.type
_entity.pdbx_description
1 polymer ?
#
loop_
_entity_poly.entity_id
_entity_poly.type
_entity_poly.pdbx_seq_one_letter_code
_entity_poly.pdbx_strand_id
1 'polypeptide(L)'
;NLAQKNIRTIMPGFTHLKNAQPLSLAHYLLAYVEMFKRDKKKFKNNLEFLDENPLGVGALSGTSFKIDRNFTTKKLKFKKPTNNSVDTVSDRDFVLDFLYSSLACSLHISRISEELIIWNSDAFNMITLNDKLVTGSSIMAQKKNPDPLEYLRGKTGIFVGNINSMISILKGLPLSYFKDLX
;
A
#
# COMPACT_ATOMS: atom_id res chain seq x y z
N ASN A 1 1.74 -19.55 8.68
CA ASN A 1 1.81 -19.99 10.07
C ASN A 1 0.43 -20.00 10.74
N LEU A 2 -0.30 -18.84 10.86
CA LEU A 2 -1.63 -18.83 11.50
C LEU A 2 -2.62 -19.73 10.76
N ALA A 3 -2.66 -19.67 9.43
CA ALA A 3 -3.51 -20.52 8.62
C ALA A 3 -3.22 -22.01 8.86
N GLN A 4 -1.93 -22.39 8.88
CA GLN A 4 -1.53 -23.79 9.14
C GLN A 4 -2.06 -24.32 10.47
N LYS A 5 -2.07 -23.48 11.50
CA LYS A 5 -2.56 -23.86 12.82
C LYS A 5 -4.08 -24.04 12.87
N ASN A 6 -4.79 -23.49 11.86
CA ASN A 6 -6.26 -23.44 11.86
C ASN A 6 -6.88 -24.16 10.67
N ILE A 7 -6.20 -25.20 10.15
CA ILE A 7 -6.70 -25.99 9.00
C ILE A 7 -8.06 -26.63 9.33
N ARG A 8 -8.22 -27.09 10.56
CA ARG A 8 -9.42 -27.82 11.02
C ARG A 8 -10.44 -26.91 11.72
N THR A 9 -10.12 -25.63 11.91
CA THR A 9 -11.05 -24.69 12.55
C THR A 9 -12.10 -24.29 11.52
N ILE A 10 -13.34 -24.70 11.72
CA ILE A 10 -14.46 -24.39 10.83
C ILE A 10 -15.13 -23.12 11.31
N MET A 11 -15.45 -22.24 10.36
CA MET A 11 -16.15 -21.00 10.63
C MET A 11 -17.30 -20.81 9.64
N PRO A 12 -18.32 -20.04 9.97
CA PRO A 12 -19.30 -19.67 8.98
C PRO A 12 -18.69 -18.67 7.99
N GLY A 13 -18.90 -18.90 6.71
CA GLY A 13 -18.63 -17.88 5.70
C GLY A 13 -19.81 -16.93 5.62
N PHE A 14 -19.54 -15.67 5.27
CA PHE A 14 -20.58 -14.65 5.21
C PHE A 14 -20.66 -14.01 3.82
N THR A 15 -21.85 -13.76 3.35
CA THR A 15 -22.16 -12.79 2.30
C THR A 15 -23.26 -11.88 2.84
N HIS A 16 -23.14 -10.58 2.64
CA HIS A 16 -24.10 -9.59 3.17
C HIS A 16 -24.24 -9.67 4.70
N LEU A 17 -23.20 -10.14 5.40
CA LEU A 17 -23.20 -10.45 6.84
C LEU A 17 -24.25 -11.50 7.22
N LYS A 18 -24.73 -12.28 6.25
CA LYS A 18 -25.60 -13.44 6.48
C LYS A 18 -24.79 -14.71 6.34
N ASN A 19 -25.12 -15.72 7.14
CA ASN A 19 -24.45 -17.02 7.07
C ASN A 19 -24.60 -17.60 5.67
N ALA A 20 -23.48 -18.08 5.13
CA ALA A 20 -23.41 -18.72 3.82
C ALA A 20 -22.82 -20.12 4.00
N GLN A 21 -21.79 -20.47 3.22
CA GLN A 21 -21.17 -21.78 3.31
C GLN A 21 -20.16 -21.86 4.46
N PRO A 22 -20.06 -22.99 5.16
CA PRO A 22 -18.96 -23.17 6.10
C PRO A 22 -17.64 -23.35 5.36
N LEU A 23 -16.55 -22.89 5.98
CA LEU A 23 -15.20 -23.04 5.42
C LEU A 23 -14.20 -23.09 6.57
N SER A 24 -12.97 -23.50 6.27
CA SER A 24 -11.92 -23.47 7.31
C SER A 24 -11.38 -22.04 7.46
N LEU A 25 -11.04 -21.67 8.68
CA LEU A 25 -10.37 -20.41 8.98
C LEU A 25 -9.06 -20.29 8.18
N ALA A 26 -8.37 -21.41 7.97
CA ALA A 26 -7.16 -21.44 7.13
C ALA A 26 -7.43 -20.93 5.73
N HIS A 27 -8.50 -21.44 5.08
CA HIS A 27 -8.87 -21.05 3.73
C HIS A 27 -9.19 -19.55 3.67
N TYR A 28 -9.91 -19.05 4.67
CA TYR A 28 -10.25 -17.63 4.77
C TYR A 28 -8.98 -16.76 4.87
N LEU A 29 -8.06 -17.13 5.76
CA LEU A 29 -6.81 -16.38 5.97
C LEU A 29 -5.93 -16.39 4.70
N LEU A 30 -5.97 -17.50 3.93
CA LEU A 30 -5.21 -17.59 2.68
C LEU A 30 -5.72 -16.61 1.61
N ALA A 31 -6.98 -16.17 1.68
CA ALA A 31 -7.47 -15.10 0.79
C ALA A 31 -6.65 -13.82 0.98
N TYR A 32 -6.32 -13.46 2.23
CA TYR A 32 -5.48 -12.30 2.52
C TYR A 32 -4.03 -12.51 2.08
N VAL A 33 -3.53 -13.74 2.16
CA VAL A 33 -2.21 -14.07 1.64
C VAL A 33 -2.16 -13.77 0.12
N GLU A 34 -3.21 -14.14 -0.62
CA GLU A 34 -3.27 -13.86 -2.07
C GLU A 34 -3.34 -12.35 -2.34
N MET A 35 -4.08 -11.59 -1.53
CA MET A 35 -4.11 -10.13 -1.65
C MET A 35 -2.70 -9.55 -1.46
N PHE A 36 -1.99 -9.92 -0.39
CA PHE A 36 -0.64 -9.42 -0.11
C PHE A 36 0.40 -9.90 -1.11
N LYS A 37 0.23 -11.08 -1.72
CA LYS A 37 1.09 -11.52 -2.84
C LYS A 37 0.95 -10.56 -4.04
N ARG A 38 -0.28 -10.16 -4.36
CA ARG A 38 -0.52 -9.18 -5.43
C ARG A 38 0.10 -7.83 -5.11
N ASP A 39 0.01 -7.39 -3.83
CA ASP A 39 0.63 -6.14 -3.40
C ASP A 39 2.16 -6.20 -3.53
N LYS A 40 2.76 -7.30 -3.08
CA LYS A 40 4.21 -7.52 -3.23
C LYS A 40 4.63 -7.41 -4.71
N LYS A 41 3.82 -7.99 -5.62
CA LYS A 41 4.11 -7.91 -7.06
C LYS A 41 4.04 -6.46 -7.56
N LYS A 42 3.03 -5.68 -7.12
CA LYS A 42 2.92 -4.25 -7.49
C LYS A 42 4.18 -3.48 -7.08
N PHE A 43 4.62 -3.63 -5.81
CA PHE A 43 5.84 -2.96 -5.33
C PHE A 43 7.09 -3.40 -6.10
N LYS A 44 7.20 -4.67 -6.48
CA LYS A 44 8.31 -5.14 -7.30
C LYS A 44 8.31 -4.49 -8.69
N ASN A 45 7.12 -4.40 -9.32
CA ASN A 45 7.00 -3.74 -10.62
C ASN A 45 7.43 -2.26 -10.53
N ASN A 46 7.07 -1.58 -9.43
CA ASN A 46 7.48 -0.18 -9.22
C ASN A 46 9.01 -0.03 -9.23
N LEU A 47 9.73 -0.99 -8.64
CA LEU A 47 11.20 -0.97 -8.65
C LEU A 47 11.76 -1.04 -10.07
N GLU A 48 11.09 -1.75 -10.97
CA GLU A 48 11.52 -1.86 -12.37
C GLU A 48 11.39 -0.52 -13.10
N PHE A 49 10.32 0.24 -12.81
CA PHE A 49 10.12 1.58 -13.40
C PHE A 49 11.09 2.61 -12.84
N LEU A 50 11.54 2.42 -11.59
CA LEU A 50 12.50 3.31 -10.94
C LEU A 50 13.94 3.05 -11.39
N ASP A 51 14.21 2.02 -12.18
CA ASP A 51 15.57 1.57 -12.50
C ASP A 51 16.14 2.25 -13.74
N GLU A 52 15.92 3.58 -13.86
CA GLU A 52 16.50 4.42 -14.92
C GLU A 52 17.12 5.66 -14.30
N ASN A 53 18.33 6.00 -14.76
CA ASN A 53 19.11 7.10 -14.19
C ASN A 53 18.69 8.45 -14.79
N PRO A 54 18.16 9.39 -13.99
CA PRO A 54 17.79 10.72 -14.50
C PRO A 54 18.95 11.70 -14.62
N LEU A 55 20.11 11.41 -14.01
CA LEU A 55 21.21 12.38 -13.96
C LEU A 55 21.73 12.76 -15.33
N GLY A 56 22.09 14.02 -15.48
CA GLY A 56 22.70 14.56 -16.71
C GLY A 56 21.71 15.14 -17.70
N VAL A 57 20.40 15.16 -17.40
CA VAL A 57 19.41 15.76 -18.29
C VAL A 57 19.34 17.30 -18.16
N GLY A 58 20.01 17.85 -17.17
CA GLY A 58 19.98 19.30 -16.91
C GLY A 58 18.61 19.76 -16.42
N ALA A 59 18.33 21.04 -16.65
CA ALA A 59 17.05 21.62 -16.20
C ALA A 59 15.91 21.41 -17.21
N LEU A 60 16.24 21.04 -18.46
CA LEU A 60 15.24 20.89 -19.52
C LEU A 60 15.75 19.96 -20.63
N SER A 61 16.80 20.36 -21.36
CA SER A 61 17.21 19.68 -22.61
C SER A 61 18.71 19.34 -22.63
N GLY A 62 19.24 18.88 -21.49
CA GLY A 62 20.64 18.45 -21.39
C GLY A 62 21.58 19.58 -21.02
N THR A 63 22.85 19.43 -21.39
CA THR A 63 23.93 20.36 -21.04
C THR A 63 24.99 20.38 -22.13
N SER A 64 25.66 21.52 -22.27
CA SER A 64 26.79 21.69 -23.20
C SER A 64 28.08 21.06 -22.65
N PHE A 65 28.13 20.73 -21.37
CA PHE A 65 29.29 20.06 -20.79
C PHE A 65 29.40 18.62 -21.27
N LYS A 66 30.63 18.15 -21.50
CA LYS A 66 30.89 16.75 -21.90
C LYS A 66 30.76 15.85 -20.68
N ILE A 67 29.57 15.34 -20.45
CA ILE A 67 29.28 14.40 -19.36
C ILE A 67 29.00 13.02 -19.93
N ASP A 68 29.28 11.99 -19.14
CA ASP A 68 28.99 10.59 -19.52
C ASP A 68 27.88 10.04 -18.63
N ARG A 69 26.67 10.02 -19.15
CA ARG A 69 25.48 9.51 -18.46
C ARG A 69 25.56 8.00 -18.22
N ASN A 70 26.29 7.28 -19.09
CA ASN A 70 26.49 5.84 -18.91
C ASN A 70 27.41 5.55 -17.73
N PHE A 71 28.44 6.40 -17.53
CA PHE A 71 29.34 6.29 -16.38
C PHE A 71 28.56 6.41 -15.06
N THR A 72 27.75 7.47 -14.92
CA THR A 72 26.95 7.69 -13.70
C THR A 72 25.90 6.58 -13.51
N THR A 73 25.27 6.14 -14.58
CA THR A 73 24.32 5.02 -14.57
C THR A 73 24.95 3.77 -13.99
N LYS A 74 26.13 3.40 -14.51
CA LYS A 74 26.88 2.21 -14.06
C LYS A 74 27.31 2.35 -12.60
N LYS A 75 27.86 3.52 -12.22
CA LYS A 75 28.32 3.77 -10.85
C LYS A 75 27.18 3.71 -9.82
N LEU A 76 26.01 4.19 -10.20
CA LEU A 76 24.81 4.19 -9.34
C LEU A 76 24.00 2.89 -9.45
N LYS A 77 24.41 1.99 -10.33
CA LYS A 77 23.81 0.66 -10.54
C LYS A 77 22.39 0.72 -11.09
N PHE A 78 22.06 1.74 -11.87
CA PHE A 78 20.82 1.77 -12.65
C PHE A 78 20.99 0.92 -13.91
N LYS A 79 19.87 0.43 -14.43
CA LYS A 79 19.83 -0.41 -15.64
C LYS A 79 20.26 0.37 -16.89
N LYS A 80 19.80 1.62 -17.02
CA LYS A 80 20.10 2.50 -18.15
C LYS A 80 19.83 3.96 -17.81
N PRO A 81 20.37 4.91 -18.56
CA PRO A 81 19.94 6.30 -18.40
C PRO A 81 18.56 6.50 -19.03
N THR A 82 17.80 7.48 -18.54
CA THR A 82 16.52 7.88 -19.16
C THR A 82 16.77 8.40 -20.56
N ASN A 83 15.76 8.26 -21.42
CA ASN A 83 15.90 8.52 -22.88
C ASN A 83 15.69 9.98 -23.27
N ASN A 84 14.71 10.66 -22.67
CA ASN A 84 14.31 12.01 -23.07
C ASN A 84 14.42 12.96 -21.88
N SER A 85 15.20 14.04 -22.05
CA SER A 85 15.49 14.97 -20.95
C SER A 85 14.25 15.74 -20.48
N VAL A 86 13.39 16.15 -21.39
CA VAL A 86 12.18 16.94 -21.06
C VAL A 86 11.22 16.09 -20.23
N ASP A 87 11.00 14.85 -20.68
CA ASP A 87 10.20 13.87 -19.94
C ASP A 87 10.80 13.58 -18.56
N THR A 88 12.11 13.34 -18.52
CA THR A 88 12.83 12.99 -17.28
C THR A 88 12.66 14.07 -16.20
N VAL A 89 12.73 15.34 -16.59
CA VAL A 89 12.57 16.46 -15.64
C VAL A 89 11.14 16.51 -15.11
N SER A 90 10.17 16.17 -15.94
CA SER A 90 8.73 16.25 -15.61
C SER A 90 8.17 15.01 -14.93
N ASP A 91 8.70 13.84 -15.23
CA ASP A 91 8.10 12.55 -14.85
C ASP A 91 7.92 12.41 -13.33
N ARG A 92 6.72 12.05 -12.94
CA ARG A 92 6.36 11.65 -11.57
C ARG A 92 5.43 10.42 -11.58
N ASP A 93 5.39 9.69 -12.70
CA ASP A 93 4.56 8.49 -12.82
C ASP A 93 4.95 7.46 -11.77
N PHE A 94 6.26 7.32 -11.50
CA PHE A 94 6.77 6.41 -10.46
C PHE A 94 6.20 6.74 -9.07
N VAL A 95 5.92 8.03 -8.79
CA VAL A 95 5.31 8.45 -7.52
C VAL A 95 3.86 7.96 -7.47
N LEU A 96 3.10 8.15 -8.58
CA LEU A 96 1.71 7.67 -8.68
C LEU A 96 1.64 6.16 -8.52
N ASP A 97 2.55 5.42 -9.17
CA ASP A 97 2.61 3.95 -9.08
C ASP A 97 2.85 3.49 -7.63
N PHE A 98 3.80 4.15 -6.95
CA PHE A 98 4.10 3.83 -5.55
C PHE A 98 2.90 4.16 -4.65
N LEU A 99 2.29 5.33 -4.84
CA LEU A 99 1.11 5.74 -4.05
C LEU A 99 -0.06 4.79 -4.29
N TYR A 100 -0.29 4.37 -5.54
CA TYR A 100 -1.35 3.41 -5.87
C TYR A 100 -1.07 2.05 -5.21
N SER A 101 0.17 1.57 -5.27
CA SER A 101 0.55 0.29 -4.66
C SER A 101 0.35 0.34 -3.15
N SER A 102 0.74 1.47 -2.54
CA SER A 102 0.58 1.70 -1.10
C SER A 102 -0.91 1.76 -0.71
N LEU A 103 -1.72 2.46 -1.51
CA LEU A 103 -3.18 2.54 -1.29
C LEU A 103 -3.80 1.15 -1.39
N ALA A 104 -3.48 0.37 -2.43
CA ALA A 104 -4.03 -0.98 -2.61
C ALA A 104 -3.71 -1.86 -1.40
N CYS A 105 -2.46 -1.83 -0.92
CA CYS A 105 -2.04 -2.58 0.26
C CYS A 105 -2.79 -2.11 1.50
N SER A 106 -2.93 -0.79 1.70
CA SER A 106 -3.63 -0.24 2.86
C SER A 106 -5.12 -0.62 2.86
N LEU A 107 -5.74 -0.71 1.67
CA LEU A 107 -7.13 -1.17 1.54
C LEU A 107 -7.27 -2.63 1.98
N HIS A 108 -6.30 -3.50 1.64
CA HIS A 108 -6.32 -4.89 2.11
C HIS A 108 -6.15 -4.96 3.63
N ILE A 109 -5.27 -4.12 4.19
CA ILE A 109 -5.07 -4.03 5.66
C ILE A 109 -6.36 -3.53 6.33
N SER A 110 -7.00 -2.51 5.75
CA SER A 110 -8.26 -1.97 6.25
C SER A 110 -9.35 -3.05 6.29
N ARG A 111 -9.45 -3.85 5.24
CA ARG A 111 -10.46 -4.91 5.14
C ARG A 111 -10.26 -5.98 6.20
N ILE A 112 -9.02 -6.49 6.37
CA ILE A 112 -8.79 -7.51 7.39
C ILE A 112 -8.99 -6.92 8.80
N SER A 113 -8.63 -5.66 9.00
CA SER A 113 -8.85 -4.98 10.29
C SER A 113 -10.34 -4.92 10.61
N GLU A 114 -11.15 -4.51 9.65
CA GLU A 114 -12.62 -4.43 9.82
C GLU A 114 -13.22 -5.80 10.12
N GLU A 115 -12.80 -6.85 9.41
CA GLU A 115 -13.30 -8.20 9.67
C GLU A 115 -12.95 -8.66 11.08
N LEU A 116 -11.71 -8.41 11.53
CA LEU A 116 -11.30 -8.79 12.89
C LEU A 116 -12.08 -8.00 13.96
N ILE A 117 -12.41 -6.74 13.69
CA ILE A 117 -13.26 -5.92 14.58
C ILE A 117 -14.66 -6.56 14.66
N ILE A 118 -15.25 -6.88 13.51
CA ILE A 118 -16.57 -7.52 13.45
C ILE A 118 -16.55 -8.86 14.21
N TRP A 119 -15.54 -9.69 13.94
CA TRP A 119 -15.44 -11.02 14.58
C TRP A 119 -15.23 -10.92 16.09
N ASN A 120 -14.57 -9.85 16.56
CA ASN A 120 -14.29 -9.61 17.98
C ASN A 120 -15.46 -8.92 18.69
N SER A 121 -16.44 -8.40 17.95
CA SER A 121 -17.55 -7.66 18.53
C SER A 121 -18.44 -8.59 19.39
N ASP A 122 -19.15 -8.00 20.34
CA ASP A 122 -20.09 -8.73 21.20
C ASP A 122 -21.17 -9.45 20.40
N ALA A 123 -21.56 -8.89 19.25
CA ALA A 123 -22.60 -9.46 18.39
C ALA A 123 -22.14 -10.74 17.67
N PHE A 124 -20.89 -10.79 17.22
CA PHE A 124 -20.33 -11.97 16.52
C PHE A 124 -19.58 -12.91 17.46
N ASN A 125 -18.73 -12.35 18.30
CA ASN A 125 -18.01 -13.08 19.36
C ASN A 125 -17.30 -14.36 18.84
N MET A 126 -16.69 -14.24 17.65
CA MET A 126 -16.02 -15.37 16.98
C MET A 126 -14.56 -15.50 17.37
N ILE A 127 -13.92 -14.39 17.76
CA ILE A 127 -12.51 -14.36 18.16
C ILE A 127 -12.34 -13.49 19.41
N THR A 128 -11.26 -13.75 20.14
CA THR A 128 -10.82 -12.90 21.24
C THR A 128 -9.45 -12.35 20.90
N LEU A 129 -9.27 -11.05 20.99
CA LEU A 129 -7.98 -10.39 20.77
C LEU A 129 -7.13 -10.52 22.03
N ASN A 130 -5.82 -10.66 21.82
CA ASN A 130 -4.86 -10.70 22.94
C ASN A 130 -4.90 -9.37 23.70
N ASP A 131 -4.76 -9.41 25.03
CA ASP A 131 -4.82 -8.21 25.88
C ASP A 131 -3.80 -7.14 25.50
N LYS A 132 -2.71 -7.52 24.81
CA LYS A 132 -1.71 -6.56 24.30
C LYS A 132 -2.20 -5.81 23.06
N LEU A 133 -3.31 -6.24 22.46
CA LEU A 133 -3.88 -5.68 21.23
C LEU A 133 -5.22 -4.99 21.49
N VAL A 134 -5.54 -4.72 22.73
CA VAL A 134 -6.78 -4.03 23.09
C VAL A 134 -6.47 -2.93 24.11
N THR A 135 -7.34 -1.92 24.16
CA THR A 135 -7.25 -0.86 25.19
C THR A 135 -8.47 -0.92 26.09
N GLY A 136 -8.25 -0.65 27.36
CA GLY A 136 -9.33 -0.63 28.34
C GLY A 136 -10.10 0.68 28.28
N SER A 137 -11.27 0.66 28.92
CA SER A 137 -12.06 1.86 29.16
C SER A 137 -11.73 2.40 30.56
N SER A 138 -11.64 3.72 30.70
CA SER A 138 -11.44 4.37 31.99
C SER A 138 -12.66 4.25 32.91
N ILE A 139 -13.83 3.97 32.32
CA ILE A 139 -15.10 3.91 33.07
C ILE A 139 -15.60 2.48 33.24
N MET A 140 -15.42 1.65 32.21
CA MET A 140 -15.92 0.27 32.20
C MET A 140 -14.77 -0.71 32.20
N ALA A 141 -14.42 -1.27 33.38
CA ALA A 141 -13.23 -2.09 33.57
C ALA A 141 -13.20 -3.34 32.66
N GLN A 142 -14.35 -3.88 32.31
CA GLN A 142 -14.49 -5.08 31.49
C GLN A 142 -14.35 -4.82 29.99
N LYS A 143 -14.43 -3.55 29.56
CA LYS A 143 -14.46 -3.21 28.13
C LYS A 143 -13.05 -3.29 27.52
N LYS A 144 -12.95 -3.98 26.40
CA LYS A 144 -11.69 -4.16 25.66
C LYS A 144 -11.91 -3.71 24.23
N ASN A 145 -11.33 -2.58 23.87
CA ASN A 145 -11.51 -1.94 22.55
C ASN A 145 -10.42 -2.39 21.58
N PRO A 146 -10.76 -2.71 20.31
CA PRO A 146 -9.77 -3.13 19.32
C PRO A 146 -9.07 -1.93 18.65
N ASP A 147 -8.59 -0.96 19.44
CA ASP A 147 -8.01 0.30 18.96
C ASP A 147 -6.94 0.12 17.87
N PRO A 148 -5.98 -0.82 17.99
CA PRO A 148 -4.97 -0.97 16.93
C PRO A 148 -5.58 -1.31 15.57
N LEU A 149 -6.64 -2.12 15.54
CA LEU A 149 -7.34 -2.47 14.29
C LEU A 149 -8.08 -1.25 13.73
N GLU A 150 -8.68 -0.45 14.60
CA GLU A 150 -9.34 0.80 14.22
C GLU A 150 -8.34 1.79 13.62
N TYR A 151 -7.15 1.93 14.24
CA TYR A 151 -6.09 2.77 13.70
C TYR A 151 -5.65 2.30 12.32
N LEU A 152 -5.44 1.00 12.14
CA LEU A 152 -5.05 0.44 10.83
C LEU A 152 -6.11 0.75 9.77
N ARG A 153 -7.40 0.55 10.11
CA ARG A 153 -8.52 0.85 9.22
C ARG A 153 -8.55 2.36 8.88
N GLY A 154 -8.46 3.21 9.91
CA GLY A 154 -8.56 4.66 9.76
C GLY A 154 -7.42 5.27 8.96
N LYS A 155 -6.19 4.76 9.11
CA LYS A 155 -5.00 5.26 8.41
C LYS A 155 -5.08 5.14 6.90
N THR A 156 -5.95 4.28 6.38
CA THR A 156 -6.15 4.15 4.92
C THR A 156 -6.57 5.48 4.29
N GLY A 157 -7.30 6.33 5.04
CA GLY A 157 -7.68 7.66 4.56
C GLY A 157 -6.49 8.53 4.15
N ILE A 158 -5.34 8.38 4.83
CA ILE A 158 -4.12 9.13 4.49
C ILE A 158 -3.63 8.75 3.09
N PHE A 159 -3.66 7.44 2.77
CA PHE A 159 -3.23 6.97 1.45
C PHE A 159 -4.16 7.47 0.34
N VAL A 160 -5.47 7.52 0.61
CA VAL A 160 -6.45 8.10 -0.32
C VAL A 160 -6.14 9.58 -0.55
N GLY A 161 -5.89 10.32 0.52
CA GLY A 161 -5.55 11.76 0.43
C GLY A 161 -4.28 11.98 -0.38
N ASN A 162 -3.23 11.22 -0.11
CA ASN A 162 -1.93 11.40 -0.76
C ASN A 162 -2.00 11.16 -2.28
N ILE A 163 -2.68 10.10 -2.74
CA ILE A 163 -2.78 9.84 -4.18
C ILE A 163 -3.64 10.92 -4.87
N ASN A 164 -4.72 11.36 -4.23
CA ASN A 164 -5.55 12.43 -4.77
C ASN A 164 -4.79 13.75 -4.87
N SER A 165 -3.97 14.07 -3.86
CA SER A 165 -3.11 15.26 -3.89
C SER A 165 -2.15 15.20 -5.08
N MET A 166 -1.49 14.06 -5.29
CA MET A 166 -0.53 13.92 -6.39
C MET A 166 -1.21 14.03 -7.76
N ILE A 167 -2.38 13.39 -7.92
CA ILE A 167 -3.18 13.50 -9.15
C ILE A 167 -3.53 14.97 -9.42
N SER A 168 -3.95 15.70 -8.39
CA SER A 168 -4.34 17.11 -8.53
C SER A 168 -3.16 17.99 -8.94
N ILE A 169 -1.97 17.72 -8.40
CA ILE A 169 -0.74 18.46 -8.73
C ILE A 169 -0.37 18.23 -10.21
N LEU A 170 -0.42 16.98 -10.66
CA LEU A 170 0.04 16.61 -12.01
C LEU A 170 -0.97 16.97 -13.11
N LYS A 171 -2.25 17.04 -12.76
CA LYS A 171 -3.33 17.26 -13.75
C LYS A 171 -3.14 18.59 -14.48
N GLY A 172 -2.87 18.52 -15.77
CA GLY A 172 -2.73 19.70 -16.63
C GLY A 172 -1.43 20.48 -16.45
N LEU A 173 -0.46 19.94 -15.69
CA LEU A 173 0.83 20.59 -15.47
C LEU A 173 1.65 20.52 -16.77
N PRO A 174 2.07 21.67 -17.34
CA PRO A 174 2.86 21.63 -18.58
C PRO A 174 4.29 21.12 -18.34
N LEU A 175 4.94 20.70 -19.40
CA LEU A 175 6.36 20.35 -19.39
C LEU A 175 7.20 21.61 -19.28
N SER A 176 8.44 21.62 -18.70
CA SER A 176 8.95 20.37 -18.10
C SER A 176 8.91 20.46 -16.58
N TYR A 177 9.07 21.64 -15.99
CA TYR A 177 9.13 21.82 -14.53
C TYR A 177 8.40 23.07 -14.08
N PHE A 178 7.60 22.92 -13.03
CA PHE A 178 6.93 24.01 -12.33
C PHE A 178 7.04 23.79 -10.82
N LYS A 179 6.89 24.86 -10.06
CA LYS A 179 6.99 24.83 -8.59
C LYS A 179 5.92 23.95 -7.92
N ASP A 180 4.88 23.60 -8.66
CA ASP A 180 3.88 22.62 -8.20
C ASP A 180 4.54 21.30 -7.76
N LEU A 181 5.71 21.01 -8.32
CA LEU A 181 6.48 19.78 -8.01
C LEU A 181 7.46 19.90 -6.84
N UNK A 182 7.42 21.01 -6.53
CA UNK A 182 8.37 21.31 -5.57
C UNK A 182 7.92 21.12 -4.26
#